data_99d8c6f034efd63ce27c23022d8785db
#
_entry.id   99d8c6f034efd63ce27c23022d8785db
#
_cell.length_a   1.000
_cell.length_b   1.000
_cell.length_c   1.000
_cell.angle_alpha   90.00
_cell.angle_beta   90.00
_cell.angle_gamma   90.00
#
_symmetry.space_group_name_H-M   'P 1'
#
loop_
_entity.id
_entity.type
_entity.pdbx_description
1 polymer ?
#
loop_
_entity_poly.entity_id
_entity_poly.type
_entity_poly.pdbx_seq_one_letter_code
_entity_poly.pdbx_strand_id
1 'polypeptide(L)'
;MINKKIGVLLLFALLISFGAKAQRATSMRINEVLVINEDNFVDDYGKRHGWIELFNTSAGTVNIAGCYLTDDKNNPMKYPIPKGDVLTQIQPRQHTLFWADGQPDRGTFHVNFVLDPSKENYIALYDADGKTLIDEVTIPAGQMADISYGRVIDGKDEPLFSYLSYSSPVLRIIEAGYHVS
;
A
#
# COMPACT_ATOMS: atom_id res chain seq x y z
N MET A 1 31.16 49.98 -15.42
CA MET A 1 30.33 49.34 -16.45
C MET A 1 30.21 47.86 -16.10
N ILE A 2 29.15 47.51 -15.41
CA ILE A 2 28.89 46.10 -14.99
C ILE A 2 28.28 45.35 -16.18
N ASN A 3 28.92 44.25 -16.51
CA ASN A 3 28.65 43.46 -17.72
C ASN A 3 27.21 42.88 -17.70
N LYS A 4 26.32 43.45 -18.53
CA LYS A 4 24.94 43.02 -18.70
C LYS A 4 24.77 41.54 -19.11
N LYS A 5 25.83 40.86 -19.53
CA LYS A 5 25.83 39.46 -19.96
C LYS A 5 25.84 38.45 -18.79
N ILE A 6 26.27 38.87 -17.58
CA ILE A 6 26.32 37.98 -16.41
C ILE A 6 24.93 37.88 -15.75
N GLY A 7 24.11 38.93 -15.82
CA GLY A 7 22.75 38.96 -15.25
C GLY A 7 21.75 38.03 -15.94
N VAL A 8 21.94 37.79 -17.25
CA VAL A 8 21.02 36.92 -18.02
C VAL A 8 21.30 35.44 -17.77
N LEU A 9 22.57 35.07 -17.48
CA LEU A 9 22.90 33.66 -17.18
C LEU A 9 22.42 33.21 -15.81
N LEU A 10 22.35 34.11 -14.84
CA LEU A 10 21.83 33.84 -13.49
C LEU A 10 20.30 33.73 -13.44
N LEU A 11 19.60 34.39 -14.36
CA LEU A 11 18.11 34.32 -14.43
C LEU A 11 17.61 33.02 -15.07
N PHE A 12 18.43 32.36 -15.91
CA PHE A 12 18.06 31.09 -16.54
C PHE A 12 18.29 29.86 -15.63
N ALA A 13 19.15 30.00 -14.63
CA ALA A 13 19.42 28.91 -13.68
C ALA A 13 18.33 28.74 -12.61
N LEU A 14 17.38 29.69 -12.51
CA LEU A 14 16.37 29.69 -11.45
C LEU A 14 15.00 29.11 -11.88
N LEU A 15 14.87 28.61 -13.11
CA LEU A 15 13.60 28.10 -13.66
C LEU A 15 13.54 26.59 -13.85
N ILE A 16 14.51 25.83 -13.33
CA ILE A 16 14.37 24.39 -13.23
C ILE A 16 13.87 24.05 -11.82
N SER A 17 12.68 24.53 -11.47
CA SER A 17 11.89 23.88 -10.46
C SER A 17 11.46 22.55 -11.07
N PHE A 18 12.18 21.48 -10.77
CA PHE A 18 11.68 20.13 -10.90
C PHE A 18 10.44 20.04 -10.00
N GLY A 19 9.27 20.31 -10.56
CA GLY A 19 8.03 19.91 -9.95
C GLY A 19 8.10 18.40 -9.82
N ALA A 20 8.45 17.90 -8.63
CA ALA A 20 8.29 16.50 -8.31
C ALA A 20 6.79 16.19 -8.51
N LYS A 21 6.45 15.63 -9.66
CA LYS A 21 5.11 15.12 -9.88
C LYS A 21 4.93 14.00 -8.87
N ALA A 22 4.00 14.18 -7.93
CA ALA A 22 3.58 13.09 -7.07
C ALA A 22 3.27 11.88 -7.97
N GLN A 23 3.90 10.75 -7.68
CA GLN A 23 3.66 9.51 -8.40
C GLN A 23 2.18 9.15 -8.20
N ARG A 24 1.53 8.67 -9.26
CA ARG A 24 0.12 8.30 -9.19
C ARG A 24 -0.06 7.04 -8.34
N ALA A 25 -1.20 6.94 -7.67
CA ALA A 25 -1.59 5.75 -6.89
C ALA A 25 -1.63 4.47 -7.73
N THR A 26 -1.69 4.56 -9.05
CA THR A 26 -1.59 3.43 -10.00
C THR A 26 -0.28 2.63 -9.89
N SER A 27 0.72 3.13 -9.18
CA SER A 27 1.95 2.40 -8.86
C SER A 27 1.84 1.55 -7.58
N MET A 28 0.70 1.56 -6.89
CA MET A 28 0.46 0.69 -5.75
C MET A 28 -0.01 -0.70 -6.20
N ARG A 29 0.36 -1.71 -5.43
CA ARG A 29 -0.14 -3.09 -5.61
C ARG A 29 -0.59 -3.66 -4.28
N ILE A 30 -1.66 -4.46 -4.30
CA ILE A 30 -1.99 -5.34 -3.18
C ILE A 30 -0.97 -6.47 -3.21
N ASN A 31 -0.09 -6.48 -2.24
CA ASN A 31 1.07 -7.36 -2.24
C ASN A 31 0.83 -8.65 -1.47
N GLU A 32 0.21 -8.53 -0.30
CA GLU A 32 -0.01 -9.66 0.60
C GLU A 32 -1.28 -9.45 1.44
N VAL A 33 -1.97 -10.54 1.79
CA VAL A 33 -3.17 -10.51 2.64
C VAL A 33 -3.08 -11.66 3.65
N LEU A 34 -3.25 -11.36 4.92
CA LEU A 34 -3.41 -12.35 5.98
C LEU A 34 -4.85 -12.32 6.49
N VAL A 35 -5.55 -13.45 6.40
CA VAL A 35 -6.97 -13.53 6.79
C VAL A 35 -7.11 -13.89 8.27
N ILE A 36 -6.34 -14.87 8.76
CA ILE A 36 -6.35 -15.33 10.15
C ILE A 36 -5.02 -14.99 10.79
N ASN A 37 -5.05 -14.09 11.76
CA ASN A 37 -3.87 -13.60 12.48
C ASN A 37 -3.95 -14.06 13.94
N GLU A 38 -3.19 -15.10 14.29
CA GLU A 38 -3.10 -15.64 15.66
C GLU A 38 -1.80 -15.25 16.33
N ASP A 39 -0.66 -15.28 15.60
CA ASP A 39 0.67 -15.00 16.16
C ASP A 39 1.55 -14.09 15.27
N ASN A 40 0.91 -13.32 14.38
CA ASN A 40 1.58 -12.37 13.50
C ASN A 40 1.57 -10.95 14.10
N PHE A 41 1.64 -9.90 13.26
CA PHE A 41 1.67 -8.50 13.69
C PHE A 41 0.47 -8.11 14.56
N VAL A 42 0.69 -7.14 15.43
CA VAL A 42 -0.37 -6.47 16.21
C VAL A 42 -0.54 -5.05 15.70
N ASP A 43 -1.76 -4.54 15.81
CA ASP A 43 -2.07 -3.14 15.55
C ASP A 43 -1.58 -2.21 16.69
N ASP A 44 -1.77 -0.91 16.54
CA ASP A 44 -1.39 0.10 17.53
C ASP A 44 -2.15 -0.04 18.87
N TYR A 45 -3.20 -0.87 18.90
CA TYR A 45 -3.98 -1.21 20.10
C TYR A 45 -3.57 -2.57 20.70
N GLY A 46 -2.52 -3.20 20.17
CA GLY A 46 -2.04 -4.51 20.59
C GLY A 46 -2.99 -5.66 20.23
N LYS A 47 -3.81 -5.49 19.18
CA LYS A 47 -4.75 -6.51 18.71
C LYS A 47 -4.25 -7.18 17.43
N ARG A 48 -4.63 -8.45 17.28
CA ARG A 48 -4.38 -9.21 16.07
C ARG A 48 -5.64 -9.27 15.23
N HIS A 49 -5.55 -8.72 14.02
CA HIS A 49 -6.60 -8.73 13.03
C HIS A 49 -6.02 -9.20 11.70
N GLY A 50 -6.87 -9.66 10.78
CA GLY A 50 -6.47 -9.83 9.41
C GLY A 50 -5.97 -8.50 8.83
N TRP A 51 -5.05 -8.55 7.87
CA TRP A 51 -4.46 -7.36 7.29
C TRP A 51 -4.25 -7.47 5.78
N ILE A 52 -4.12 -6.31 5.15
CA ILE A 52 -3.88 -6.13 3.73
C ILE A 52 -2.62 -5.28 3.59
N GLU A 53 -1.63 -5.80 2.88
CA GLU A 53 -0.40 -5.07 2.58
C GLU A 53 -0.48 -4.45 1.18
N LEU A 54 -0.20 -3.16 1.11
CA LEU A 54 0.03 -2.45 -0.16
C LEU A 54 1.52 -2.17 -0.34
N PHE A 55 2.01 -2.29 -1.56
CA PHE A 55 3.39 -2.04 -1.93
C PHE A 55 3.49 -0.95 -3.00
N ASN A 56 4.40 0.01 -2.80
CA ASN A 56 4.74 1.03 -3.79
C ASN A 56 5.80 0.51 -4.76
N THR A 57 5.42 0.20 -5.99
CA THR A 57 6.33 -0.32 -7.03
C THR A 57 7.22 0.74 -7.65
N SER A 58 6.96 2.02 -7.39
CA SER A 58 7.65 3.13 -8.05
C SER A 58 8.95 3.55 -7.35
N ALA A 59 9.74 4.35 -8.04
CA ALA A 59 10.94 5.01 -7.51
C ALA A 59 10.63 6.35 -6.82
N GLY A 60 9.36 6.76 -6.76
CA GLY A 60 8.89 8.00 -6.12
C GLY A 60 7.92 7.73 -4.99
N THR A 61 7.70 8.72 -4.12
CA THR A 61 6.66 8.65 -3.09
C THR A 61 5.28 8.69 -3.75
N VAL A 62 4.39 7.78 -3.34
CA VAL A 62 2.99 7.71 -3.78
C VAL A 62 2.09 8.15 -2.65
N ASN A 63 1.17 9.07 -2.94
CA ASN A 63 0.13 9.45 -2.00
C ASN A 63 -1.15 8.67 -2.33
N ILE A 64 -1.61 7.84 -1.38
CA ILE A 64 -2.84 7.04 -1.49
C ILE A 64 -4.05 7.71 -0.82
N ALA A 65 -3.91 8.91 -0.28
CA ALA A 65 -5.01 9.66 0.33
C ALA A 65 -6.15 9.89 -0.67
N GLY A 66 -7.35 9.51 -0.26
CA GLY A 66 -8.56 9.60 -1.09
C GLY A 66 -8.78 8.43 -2.06
N CYS A 67 -7.83 7.49 -2.18
CA CYS A 67 -8.07 6.20 -2.81
C CYS A 67 -9.04 5.36 -1.96
N TYR A 68 -9.52 4.25 -2.51
CA TYR A 68 -10.51 3.42 -1.84
C TYR A 68 -10.04 1.97 -1.78
N LEU A 69 -10.17 1.35 -0.60
CA LEU A 69 -10.09 -0.10 -0.43
C LEU A 69 -11.50 -0.68 -0.32
N THR A 70 -11.70 -1.86 -0.89
CA THR A 70 -12.98 -2.56 -0.83
C THR A 70 -12.80 -4.08 -0.82
N ASP A 71 -13.71 -4.76 -0.13
CA ASP A 71 -13.93 -6.21 -0.18
C ASP A 71 -15.21 -6.57 -0.96
N ASP A 72 -15.83 -5.59 -1.64
CA ASP A 72 -17.10 -5.74 -2.36
C ASP A 72 -16.99 -5.20 -3.79
N LYS A 73 -17.10 -6.09 -4.78
CA LYS A 73 -17.07 -5.74 -6.22
C LYS A 73 -18.16 -4.74 -6.62
N ASN A 74 -19.26 -4.69 -5.89
CA ASN A 74 -20.38 -3.80 -6.18
C ASN A 74 -20.24 -2.43 -5.47
N ASN A 75 -19.27 -2.28 -4.58
CA ASN A 75 -19.03 -1.04 -3.84
C ASN A 75 -17.54 -0.64 -3.88
N PRO A 76 -17.06 -0.11 -5.00
CA PRO A 76 -15.64 0.27 -5.16
C PRO A 76 -15.17 1.37 -4.19
N MET A 77 -16.08 2.15 -3.62
CA MET A 77 -15.78 3.25 -2.69
C MET A 77 -16.07 2.91 -1.22
N LYS A 78 -15.99 1.62 -0.84
CA LYS A 78 -16.40 1.13 0.48
C LYS A 78 -15.62 1.75 1.63
N TYR A 79 -14.30 1.78 1.55
CA TYR A 79 -13.42 2.41 2.53
C TYR A 79 -12.60 3.53 1.88
N PRO A 80 -12.94 4.81 2.09
CA PRO A 80 -12.12 5.92 1.63
C PRO A 80 -10.91 6.09 2.54
N ILE A 81 -9.70 6.00 1.98
CA ILE A 81 -8.47 6.28 2.71
C ILE A 81 -8.46 7.78 3.08
N PRO A 82 -8.36 8.14 4.37
CA PRO A 82 -8.47 9.52 4.83
C PRO A 82 -7.47 10.46 4.17
N LYS A 83 -7.90 11.69 3.94
CA LYS A 83 -7.04 12.77 3.42
C LYS A 83 -6.41 13.53 4.59
N GLY A 84 -5.18 14.00 4.39
CA GLY A 84 -4.49 14.85 5.35
C GLY A 84 -3.57 14.11 6.32
N ASP A 85 -3.57 12.79 6.33
CA ASP A 85 -2.60 12.01 7.07
C ASP A 85 -1.30 11.86 6.27
N VAL A 86 -0.18 12.26 6.86
CA VAL A 86 1.14 12.17 6.23
C VAL A 86 1.59 10.73 6.00
N LEU A 87 1.07 9.78 6.78
CA LEU A 87 1.38 8.36 6.66
C LEU A 87 0.79 7.72 5.38
N THR A 88 -0.13 8.41 4.70
CA THR A 88 -0.62 7.98 3.37
C THR A 88 0.38 8.23 2.25
N GLN A 89 1.51 8.89 2.53
CA GLN A 89 2.61 9.09 1.59
C GLN A 89 3.60 7.92 1.66
N ILE A 90 3.35 6.91 0.85
CA ILE A 90 4.15 5.68 0.85
C ILE A 90 5.46 5.92 0.09
N GLN A 91 6.57 5.74 0.78
CA GLN A 91 7.90 5.95 0.22
C GLN A 91 8.22 4.97 -0.93
N PRO A 92 9.21 5.27 -1.78
CA PRO A 92 9.62 4.38 -2.86
C PRO A 92 9.93 2.97 -2.35
N ARG A 93 9.34 1.95 -2.98
CA ARG A 93 9.60 0.54 -2.67
C ARG A 93 9.27 0.14 -1.22
N GLN A 94 8.37 0.89 -0.56
CA GLN A 94 7.91 0.58 0.79
C GLN A 94 6.52 -0.02 0.78
N HIS A 95 6.23 -0.72 1.87
CA HIS A 95 4.95 -1.36 2.17
C HIS A 95 4.15 -0.52 3.17
N THR A 96 2.84 -0.71 3.20
CA THR A 96 1.95 -0.21 4.25
C THR A 96 0.86 -1.24 4.52
N LEU A 97 0.51 -1.42 5.80
CA LEU A 97 -0.52 -2.37 6.23
C LEU A 97 -1.83 -1.64 6.51
N PHE A 98 -2.93 -2.29 6.13
CA PHE A 98 -4.29 -1.95 6.52
C PHE A 98 -4.89 -3.09 7.33
N TRP A 99 -5.39 -2.80 8.51
CA TRP A 99 -6.05 -3.73 9.41
C TRP A 99 -7.51 -3.93 9.01
N ALA A 100 -7.89 -5.17 8.70
CA ALA A 100 -9.26 -5.53 8.35
C ALA A 100 -10.04 -5.91 9.62
N ASP A 101 -10.28 -4.91 10.48
CA ASP A 101 -10.90 -5.07 11.79
C ASP A 101 -12.32 -4.50 11.90
N GLY A 102 -12.80 -3.84 10.83
CA GLY A 102 -14.12 -3.22 10.80
C GLY A 102 -14.25 -1.96 11.68
N GLN A 103 -13.13 -1.35 12.12
CA GLN A 103 -13.10 -0.26 13.08
C GLN A 103 -12.39 1.00 12.54
N PRO A 104 -12.94 1.67 11.52
CA PRO A 104 -12.29 2.80 10.86
C PRO A 104 -12.03 4.00 11.79
N ASP A 105 -12.74 4.09 12.91
CA ASP A 105 -12.53 5.15 13.92
C ASP A 105 -11.19 5.01 14.68
N ARG A 106 -10.49 3.88 14.54
CA ARG A 106 -9.19 3.64 15.14
C ARG A 106 -8.04 4.35 14.42
N GLY A 107 -8.23 4.74 13.17
CA GLY A 107 -7.21 5.47 12.40
C GLY A 107 -7.21 5.13 10.91
N THR A 108 -6.34 5.82 10.18
CA THR A 108 -6.24 5.77 8.72
C THR A 108 -6.04 4.36 8.15
N PHE A 109 -5.41 3.47 8.90
CA PHE A 109 -5.07 2.12 8.45
C PHE A 109 -5.98 1.03 9.01
N HIS A 110 -7.15 1.40 9.55
CA HIS A 110 -8.21 0.48 10.01
C HIS A 110 -9.39 0.56 9.06
N VAL A 111 -9.62 -0.49 8.27
CA VAL A 111 -10.71 -0.48 7.28
C VAL A 111 -12.06 -0.81 7.93
N ASN A 112 -13.15 -0.47 7.24
CA ASN A 112 -14.52 -0.66 7.72
C ASN A 112 -15.11 -2.05 7.38
N PHE A 113 -14.26 -3.03 7.11
CA PHE A 113 -14.65 -4.41 6.83
C PHE A 113 -13.69 -5.40 7.49
N VAL A 114 -14.10 -6.67 7.56
CA VAL A 114 -13.29 -7.78 8.08
C VAL A 114 -13.17 -8.87 7.03
N LEU A 115 -12.06 -9.63 7.07
CA LEU A 115 -11.85 -10.79 6.23
C LEU A 115 -12.48 -12.02 6.86
N ASP A 116 -13.10 -12.89 6.04
CA ASP A 116 -13.80 -14.08 6.47
C ASP A 116 -13.05 -15.34 6.01
N PRO A 117 -12.47 -16.12 6.93
CA PRO A 117 -11.72 -17.32 6.57
C PRO A 117 -12.57 -18.45 5.98
N SER A 118 -13.88 -18.41 6.18
CA SER A 118 -14.79 -19.47 5.74
C SER A 118 -15.16 -19.40 4.26
N LYS A 119 -14.89 -18.28 3.61
CA LYS A 119 -15.24 -18.02 2.21
C LYS A 119 -14.08 -17.40 1.43
N GLU A 120 -14.26 -17.31 0.13
CA GLU A 120 -13.39 -16.50 -0.73
C GLU A 120 -13.49 -15.01 -0.33
N ASN A 121 -12.36 -14.33 -0.23
CA ASN A 121 -12.31 -12.90 0.01
C ASN A 121 -11.83 -12.18 -1.26
N TYR A 122 -12.46 -11.07 -1.56
CA TYR A 122 -12.07 -10.16 -2.63
C TYR A 122 -11.52 -8.89 -2.01
N ILE A 123 -10.41 -8.38 -2.53
CA ILE A 123 -9.85 -7.08 -2.14
C ILE A 123 -9.49 -6.32 -3.40
N ALA A 124 -9.87 -5.05 -3.46
CA ALA A 124 -9.45 -4.15 -4.53
C ALA A 124 -9.07 -2.77 -4.01
N LEU A 125 -8.14 -2.16 -4.73
CA LEU A 125 -7.70 -0.78 -4.55
C LEU A 125 -8.16 0.05 -5.76
N TYR A 126 -8.91 1.10 -5.51
CA TYR A 126 -9.37 2.05 -6.53
C TYR A 126 -8.72 3.41 -6.33
N ASP A 127 -8.50 4.13 -7.44
CA ASP A 127 -8.00 5.50 -7.41
C ASP A 127 -9.02 6.47 -6.78
N ALA A 128 -8.57 7.65 -6.45
CA ALA A 128 -9.37 8.71 -5.82
C ALA A 128 -10.57 9.18 -6.66
N ASP A 129 -10.67 8.79 -7.91
CA ASP A 129 -11.84 9.01 -8.77
C ASP A 129 -13.00 8.03 -8.48
N GLY A 130 -12.76 6.99 -7.65
CA GLY A 130 -13.72 5.95 -7.29
C GLY A 130 -14.14 5.03 -8.44
N LYS A 131 -13.40 5.04 -9.55
CA LYS A 131 -13.73 4.30 -10.78
C LYS A 131 -12.56 3.52 -11.36
N THR A 132 -11.36 4.10 -11.32
CA THR A 132 -10.15 3.49 -11.87
C THR A 132 -9.66 2.41 -10.92
N LEU A 133 -9.77 1.15 -11.33
CA LEU A 133 -9.18 0.03 -10.62
C LEU A 133 -7.66 0.11 -10.73
N ILE A 134 -6.97 0.11 -9.60
CA ILE A 134 -5.51 0.09 -9.52
C ILE A 134 -5.00 -1.34 -9.47
N ASP A 135 -5.56 -2.14 -8.56
CA ASP A 135 -5.17 -3.54 -8.38
C ASP A 135 -6.28 -4.31 -7.66
N GLU A 136 -6.35 -5.64 -7.87
CA GLU A 136 -7.29 -6.51 -7.18
C GLU A 136 -6.70 -7.89 -6.93
N VAL A 137 -7.20 -8.56 -5.92
CA VAL A 137 -6.87 -9.95 -5.59
C VAL A 137 -8.09 -10.67 -5.07
N THR A 138 -8.19 -11.94 -5.45
CA THR A 138 -9.14 -12.88 -4.86
C THR A 138 -8.38 -13.91 -4.04
N ILE A 139 -8.67 -13.98 -2.74
CA ILE A 139 -8.05 -14.88 -1.78
C ILE A 139 -8.95 -16.11 -1.66
N PRO A 140 -8.47 -17.33 -1.96
CA PRO A 140 -9.27 -18.55 -1.85
C PRO A 140 -9.83 -18.76 -0.43
N ALA A 141 -10.95 -19.47 -0.32
CA ALA A 141 -11.45 -19.93 0.98
C ALA A 141 -10.51 -20.96 1.63
N GLY A 142 -10.70 -21.20 2.93
CA GLY A 142 -9.91 -22.20 3.67
C GLY A 142 -8.51 -21.70 4.03
N GLN A 143 -8.39 -20.41 4.34
CA GLN A 143 -7.14 -19.83 4.82
C GLN A 143 -6.72 -20.45 6.15
N MET A 144 -5.43 -20.59 6.35
CA MET A 144 -4.82 -21.09 7.59
C MET A 144 -4.32 -19.93 8.45
N ALA A 145 -4.26 -20.14 9.77
CA ALA A 145 -3.73 -19.15 10.68
C ALA A 145 -2.26 -18.85 10.35
N ASP A 146 -1.92 -17.58 10.36
CA ASP A 146 -0.58 -17.04 10.13
C ASP A 146 0.06 -17.43 8.78
N ILE A 147 -0.73 -17.96 7.86
CA ILE A 147 -0.33 -18.19 6.47
C ILE A 147 -1.00 -17.14 5.60
N SER A 148 -0.22 -16.26 5.03
CA SER A 148 -0.71 -15.21 4.14
C SER A 148 -0.87 -15.70 2.69
N TYR A 149 -1.60 -14.94 1.90
CA TYR A 149 -1.74 -15.13 0.46
C TYR A 149 -1.23 -13.88 -0.26
N GLY A 150 -0.19 -14.00 -1.05
CA GLY A 150 0.49 -12.84 -1.60
C GLY A 150 1.27 -13.08 -2.88
N ARG A 151 1.80 -12.00 -3.42
CA ARG A 151 2.67 -12.01 -4.59
C ARG A 151 4.01 -12.65 -4.24
N VAL A 152 4.43 -13.65 -5.00
CA VAL A 152 5.75 -14.30 -4.84
C VAL A 152 6.89 -13.29 -5.08
N ILE A 153 6.67 -12.31 -5.94
CA ILE A 153 7.59 -11.20 -6.19
C ILE A 153 6.83 -9.89 -5.96
N ASP A 154 7.34 -9.05 -5.06
CA ASP A 154 6.70 -7.79 -4.69
C ASP A 154 6.35 -6.92 -5.89
N GLY A 155 5.09 -6.52 -5.94
CA GLY A 155 4.56 -5.55 -6.88
C GLY A 155 4.63 -5.93 -8.35
N LYS A 156 4.88 -7.19 -8.69
CA LYS A 156 4.94 -7.61 -10.10
C LYS A 156 3.57 -7.52 -10.77
N ASP A 157 3.51 -6.96 -11.98
CA ASP A 157 2.26 -6.71 -12.71
C ASP A 157 1.57 -8.02 -13.15
N GLU A 158 2.33 -9.04 -13.56
CA GLU A 158 1.79 -10.39 -13.77
C GLU A 158 1.89 -11.16 -12.45
N PRO A 159 0.83 -11.17 -11.63
CA PRO A 159 0.94 -11.70 -10.29
C PRO A 159 0.94 -13.22 -10.30
N LEU A 160 2.02 -13.80 -9.80
CA LEU A 160 1.99 -15.15 -9.27
C LEU A 160 1.68 -15.04 -7.77
N PHE A 161 0.46 -15.37 -7.37
CA PHE A 161 0.06 -15.45 -5.98
C PHE A 161 0.28 -16.85 -5.42
N SER A 162 0.71 -16.92 -4.17
CA SER A 162 0.91 -18.17 -3.44
C SER A 162 0.63 -17.99 -1.96
N TYR A 163 0.48 -19.10 -1.26
CA TYR A 163 0.53 -19.13 0.21
C TYR A 163 1.96 -18.93 0.68
N LEU A 164 2.15 -18.02 1.62
CA LEU A 164 3.45 -17.64 2.15
C LEU A 164 3.52 -18.06 3.61
N SER A 165 4.38 -19.03 3.92
CA SER A 165 4.59 -19.55 5.28
C SER A 165 5.33 -18.60 6.20
N TYR A 166 5.86 -17.53 5.66
CA TYR A 166 6.43 -16.40 6.38
C TYR A 166 5.76 -15.15 5.84
N SER A 167 4.77 -14.63 6.57
CA SER A 167 4.22 -13.32 6.29
C SER A 167 5.31 -12.28 6.50
N SER A 168 5.70 -11.61 5.47
CA SER A 168 6.89 -10.78 5.51
C SER A 168 6.73 -9.37 4.96
N PRO A 169 6.12 -8.47 5.69
CA PRO A 169 6.56 -7.08 5.57
C PRO A 169 7.96 -6.86 6.17
N VAL A 170 8.37 -7.68 7.16
CA VAL A 170 9.61 -7.46 7.92
C VAL A 170 10.80 -8.27 7.41
N LEU A 171 10.61 -9.50 6.93
CA LEU A 171 11.74 -10.34 6.50
C LEU A 171 12.37 -9.93 5.17
N ARG A 172 11.62 -9.34 4.25
CA ARG A 172 12.16 -8.82 2.99
C ARG A 172 12.97 -7.54 3.15
N ILE A 173 12.75 -6.78 4.23
CA ILE A 173 13.62 -5.65 4.62
C ILE A 173 15.00 -6.16 5.07
N ILE A 174 15.08 -7.35 5.68
CA ILE A 174 16.33 -7.95 6.14
C ILE A 174 17.16 -8.52 4.97
N GLU A 175 16.53 -9.09 3.95
CA GLU A 175 17.24 -9.55 2.75
C GLU A 175 17.72 -8.40 1.86
N ALA A 176 17.10 -7.23 1.94
CA ALA A 176 17.48 -6.06 1.14
C ALA A 176 18.60 -5.19 1.73
N GLY A 177 19.18 -5.50 2.90
CA GLY A 177 20.33 -4.71 3.31
C GLY A 177 20.72 -4.57 4.78
N TYR A 178 20.42 -5.49 5.67
CA TYR A 178 21.06 -5.53 6.98
C TYR A 178 21.82 -6.84 7.19
N HIS A 179 23.09 -6.84 6.76
CA HIS A 179 24.10 -7.67 7.42
C HIS A 179 24.28 -7.10 8.83
N VAL A 180 23.73 -7.78 9.81
CA VAL A 180 24.10 -7.55 11.21
C VAL A 180 25.44 -8.24 11.41
N SER A 181 26.50 -7.42 11.54
CA SER A 181 27.82 -7.82 11.99
C SER A 181 27.80 -8.13 13.47
#